data_d9f750585cd4ba737e4ccfd7e28d77d6
#
_entry.id   d9f750585cd4ba737e4ccfd7e28d77d6
#
_cell.length_a   1.000
_cell.length_b   1.000
_cell.length_c   1.000
_cell.angle_alpha   90.00
_cell.angle_beta   90.00
_cell.angle_gamma   90.00
#
_symmetry.space_group_name_H-M   'P 1'
#
loop_
_entity.id
_entity.type
_entity.pdbx_description
1 polymer ?
#
loop_
_entity_poly.entity_id
_entity_poly.type
_entity_poly.pdbx_seq_one_letter_code
_entity_poly.pdbx_strand_id
1 'polypeptide(L)'
;SPGTDISRYKNIPVPTSYMAINSEYDFMGGYEHDTQAGLLHVANHHVSPGKKQWTWGHSDFGKAWDRNLTDEDGPYIELMTGVFTDNQPDFTWLMPHEEKSFVQYFMPYRELGVVKNASKDIMLNVELVNNSFALKVFATSAMRNISVRLHTPSGCLINDKIDITPEKVYTKSAPAPQG
;
A
#
# COMPACT_ATOMS: atom_id res chain seq x y z
N SER A 1 21.80 -2.87 -0.30
CA SER A 1 22.55 -3.96 0.35
C SER A 1 21.57 -5.01 0.87
N PRO A 2 21.94 -6.29 0.91
CA PRO A 2 21.11 -7.31 1.57
C PRO A 2 20.76 -6.89 3.00
N GLY A 3 19.48 -7.04 3.40
CA GLY A 3 18.98 -6.63 4.72
C GLY A 3 18.57 -5.15 4.85
N THR A 4 18.67 -4.35 3.80
CA THR A 4 18.15 -2.98 3.81
C THR A 4 16.64 -3.00 3.55
N ASP A 5 15.86 -2.41 4.46
CA ASP A 5 14.41 -2.23 4.26
C ASP A 5 14.15 -1.10 3.25
N ILE A 6 13.89 -1.48 2.00
CA ILE A 6 13.62 -0.54 0.90
C ILE A 6 12.17 0.01 0.92
N SER A 7 11.31 -0.46 1.80
CA SER A 7 10.00 0.15 2.01
C SER A 7 10.08 1.53 2.68
N ARG A 8 11.27 1.90 3.18
CA ARG A 8 11.52 3.21 3.78
C ARG A 8 12.32 4.08 2.82
N TYR A 9 11.72 5.19 2.38
CA TYR A 9 12.35 6.17 1.47
C TYR A 9 13.77 6.56 1.90
N LYS A 10 13.98 6.83 3.19
CA LYS A 10 15.30 7.20 3.74
C LYS A 10 16.41 6.18 3.52
N ASN A 11 16.05 4.94 3.21
CA ASN A 11 17.00 3.84 2.96
C ASN A 11 17.35 3.68 1.48
N ILE A 12 16.79 4.51 0.61
CA ILE A 12 17.04 4.51 -0.84
C ILE A 12 17.97 5.68 -1.17
N PRO A 13 19.29 5.49 -1.28
CA PRO A 13 20.23 6.61 -1.39
C PRO A 13 20.33 7.22 -2.80
N VAL A 14 19.95 6.48 -3.84
CA VAL A 14 20.15 6.86 -5.25
C VAL A 14 18.86 6.68 -6.06
N PRO A 15 18.73 7.34 -7.22
CA PRO A 15 17.62 7.14 -8.12
C PRO A 15 17.44 5.65 -8.44
N THR A 16 16.28 5.11 -8.16
CA THR A 16 16.06 3.66 -8.27
C THR A 16 14.60 3.32 -8.59
N SER A 17 14.43 2.36 -9.50
CA SER A 17 13.16 1.66 -9.72
C SER A 17 13.14 0.33 -8.98
N TYR A 18 12.03 0.02 -8.34
CA TYR A 18 11.75 -1.30 -7.80
C TYR A 18 10.53 -1.90 -8.51
N MET A 19 10.68 -3.15 -8.95
CA MET A 19 9.66 -3.86 -9.72
C MET A 19 9.10 -5.00 -8.87
N ALA A 20 7.78 -5.06 -8.70
CA ALA A 20 7.07 -6.10 -7.96
C ALA A 20 6.28 -7.03 -8.90
N ILE A 21 6.91 -7.49 -9.98
CA ILE A 21 6.26 -8.27 -11.06
C ILE A 21 5.74 -9.65 -10.62
N ASN A 22 6.32 -10.23 -9.58
CA ASN A 22 5.92 -11.52 -9.02
C ASN A 22 5.06 -11.36 -7.74
N SER A 23 4.50 -10.19 -7.50
CA SER A 23 3.63 -9.97 -6.34
C SER A 23 2.32 -10.74 -6.48
N GLU A 24 1.98 -11.54 -5.48
CA GLU A 24 0.69 -12.24 -5.36
C GLU A 24 -0.43 -11.36 -4.79
N TYR A 25 -0.14 -10.10 -4.47
CA TYR A 25 -1.10 -9.17 -3.90
C TYR A 25 -1.72 -8.27 -4.97
N ASP A 26 -3.01 -7.98 -4.82
CA ASP A 26 -3.76 -7.09 -5.70
C ASP A 26 -3.53 -5.60 -5.41
N PHE A 27 -2.65 -5.24 -4.49
CA PHE A 27 -2.44 -3.86 -4.07
C PHE A 27 -0.98 -3.46 -3.99
N MET A 28 -0.75 -2.16 -4.06
CA MET A 28 0.48 -1.48 -3.66
C MET A 28 0.14 -0.06 -3.17
N GLY A 29 1.03 0.56 -2.42
CA GLY A 29 0.78 1.91 -1.96
C GLY A 29 1.94 2.53 -1.20
N GLY A 30 1.75 3.79 -0.80
CA GLY A 30 2.63 4.52 0.09
C GLY A 30 1.85 5.11 1.26
N TYR A 31 2.53 5.33 2.37
CA TYR A 31 2.00 5.95 3.57
C TYR A 31 2.98 6.97 4.14
N GLU A 32 2.49 8.16 4.36
CA GLU A 32 3.22 9.25 4.98
C GLU A 32 2.92 9.29 6.48
N HIS A 33 3.94 9.08 7.28
CA HIS A 33 3.78 9.00 8.73
C HIS A 33 3.50 10.35 9.39
N ASP A 34 3.98 11.45 8.81
CA ASP A 34 3.82 12.79 9.36
C ASP A 34 2.39 13.31 9.15
N THR A 35 1.82 13.10 7.96
CA THR A 35 0.44 13.48 7.62
C THR A 35 -0.58 12.43 8.04
N GLN A 36 -0.15 11.23 8.42
CA GLN A 36 -0.98 10.07 8.71
C GLN A 36 -1.92 9.69 7.56
N ALA A 37 -1.47 9.90 6.33
CA ALA A 37 -2.22 9.66 5.10
C ALA A 37 -1.45 8.79 4.12
N GLY A 38 -2.14 8.20 3.17
CA GLY A 38 -1.53 7.37 2.14
C GLY A 38 -2.38 7.28 0.88
N LEU A 39 -1.76 6.77 -0.16
CA LEU A 39 -2.40 6.40 -1.42
C LEU A 39 -2.22 4.91 -1.65
N LEU A 40 -3.30 4.22 -1.95
CA LEU A 40 -3.31 2.80 -2.29
C LEU A 40 -3.83 2.61 -3.71
N HIS A 41 -3.17 1.73 -4.44
CA HIS A 41 -3.63 1.18 -5.72
C HIS A 41 -4.12 -0.26 -5.53
N VAL A 42 -5.25 -0.60 -6.12
CA VAL A 42 -5.78 -1.97 -6.18
C VAL A 42 -6.13 -2.34 -7.60
N ALA A 43 -5.64 -3.48 -8.07
CA ALA A 43 -6.01 -4.11 -9.33
C ALA A 43 -5.72 -5.61 -9.27
N ASN A 44 -6.42 -6.41 -10.05
CA ASN A 44 -6.13 -7.83 -10.18
C ASN A 44 -4.71 -8.04 -10.72
N HIS A 45 -3.81 -8.61 -9.91
CA HIS A 45 -2.40 -8.79 -10.26
C HIS A 45 -2.18 -9.75 -11.45
N HIS A 46 -3.13 -10.63 -11.76
CA HIS A 46 -3.06 -11.49 -12.95
C HIS A 46 -3.31 -10.73 -14.26
N VAL A 47 -4.00 -9.60 -14.19
CA VAL A 47 -4.32 -8.75 -15.37
C VAL A 47 -3.42 -7.52 -15.41
N SER A 48 -3.11 -6.96 -14.25
CA SER A 48 -2.32 -5.74 -14.07
C SER A 48 -1.13 -6.00 -13.13
N PRO A 49 -0.11 -6.77 -13.58
CA PRO A 49 1.04 -7.15 -12.76
C PRO A 49 2.10 -6.05 -12.63
N GLY A 50 2.01 -4.97 -13.40
CA GLY A 50 3.07 -3.97 -13.58
C GLY A 50 3.22 -3.01 -12.41
N LYS A 51 3.36 -3.52 -11.17
CA LYS A 51 3.60 -2.71 -9.99
C LYS A 51 5.06 -2.29 -9.90
N LYS A 52 5.31 -0.99 -9.85
CA LYS A 52 6.64 -0.38 -9.81
C LYS A 52 6.65 0.79 -8.85
N GLN A 53 7.81 1.04 -8.26
CA GLN A 53 8.09 2.26 -7.51
C GLN A 53 9.33 2.91 -8.12
N TRP A 54 9.30 4.23 -8.28
CA TRP A 54 10.45 5.06 -8.60
C TRP A 54 10.63 6.13 -7.53
N THR A 55 11.89 6.46 -7.26
CA THR A 55 12.26 7.62 -6.45
C THR A 55 13.62 8.16 -6.90
N TRP A 56 13.85 9.45 -6.70
CA TRP A 56 15.15 10.10 -6.90
C TRP A 56 16.15 9.75 -5.79
N GLY A 57 15.69 9.10 -4.72
CA GLY A 57 16.50 8.71 -3.57
C GLY A 57 16.71 9.81 -2.55
N HIS A 58 17.27 9.43 -1.40
CA HIS A 58 17.41 10.29 -0.21
C HIS A 58 18.78 10.98 -0.09
N SER A 59 19.61 10.96 -1.15
CA SER A 59 20.85 11.74 -1.22
C SER A 59 20.58 13.21 -1.53
N ASP A 60 21.61 14.05 -1.47
CA ASP A 60 21.49 15.48 -1.80
C ASP A 60 20.99 15.70 -3.23
N PHE A 61 21.37 14.82 -4.16
CA PHE A 61 20.85 14.82 -5.53
C PHE A 61 19.34 14.58 -5.56
N GLY A 62 18.87 13.55 -4.86
CA GLY A 62 17.44 13.23 -4.76
C GLY A 62 16.64 14.36 -4.10
N LYS A 63 17.15 14.91 -3.02
CA LYS A 63 16.53 16.07 -2.33
C LYS A 63 16.46 17.32 -3.20
N ALA A 64 17.42 17.51 -4.11
CA ALA A 64 17.35 18.61 -5.08
C ALA A 64 16.20 18.40 -6.07
N TRP A 65 15.97 17.17 -6.51
CA TRP A 65 14.83 16.84 -7.36
C TRP A 65 13.50 16.92 -6.61
N ASP A 66 13.43 16.45 -5.36
CA ASP A 66 12.24 16.58 -4.52
C ASP A 66 11.77 18.04 -4.45
N ARG A 67 12.67 18.99 -4.18
CA ARG A 67 12.34 20.44 -4.16
C ARG A 67 11.79 20.98 -5.48
N ASN A 68 12.24 20.41 -6.61
CA ASN A 68 11.75 20.82 -7.93
C ASN A 68 10.39 20.21 -8.29
N LEU A 69 10.02 19.09 -7.71
CA LEU A 69 8.83 18.30 -8.07
C LEU A 69 7.69 18.45 -7.06
N THR A 70 8.02 18.66 -5.79
CA THR A 70 7.03 18.68 -4.69
C THR A 70 7.09 19.96 -3.85
N ASP A 71 7.91 20.94 -4.26
CA ASP A 71 8.17 22.15 -3.48
C ASP A 71 8.65 21.80 -2.05
N GLU A 72 7.82 22.05 -1.03
CA GLU A 72 8.12 21.74 0.37
C GLU A 72 7.35 20.49 0.90
N ASP A 73 6.60 19.79 0.04
CA ASP A 73 5.73 18.69 0.44
C ASP A 73 6.48 17.36 0.70
N GLY A 74 7.80 17.37 0.60
CA GLY A 74 8.65 16.22 0.99
C GLY A 74 9.07 15.31 -0.17
N PRO A 75 9.40 14.06 0.10
CA PRO A 75 9.98 13.15 -0.87
C PRO A 75 9.06 12.84 -2.06
N TYR A 76 9.61 12.88 -3.26
CA TYR A 76 8.90 12.45 -4.47
C TYR A 76 9.00 10.95 -4.68
N ILE A 77 7.86 10.27 -4.77
CA ILE A 77 7.75 8.84 -5.06
C ILE A 77 6.70 8.63 -6.15
N GLU A 78 7.07 7.87 -7.17
CA GLU A 78 6.13 7.43 -8.20
C GLU A 78 5.65 6.02 -7.88
N LEU A 79 4.33 5.83 -7.79
CA LEU A 79 3.70 4.52 -7.73
C LEU A 79 3.12 4.22 -9.12
N MET A 80 3.78 3.36 -9.86
CA MET A 80 3.42 2.99 -11.22
C MET A 80 2.76 1.63 -11.27
N THR A 81 1.72 1.50 -12.10
CA THR A 81 0.92 0.29 -12.24
C THR A 81 0.54 0.08 -13.70
N GLY A 82 0.02 -1.08 -14.04
CA GLY A 82 -0.48 -1.35 -15.39
C GLY A 82 -0.38 -2.82 -15.79
N VAL A 83 -0.74 -3.09 -17.03
CA VAL A 83 -0.79 -4.46 -17.58
C VAL A 83 0.56 -4.97 -18.07
N PHE A 84 1.54 -4.08 -18.21
CA PHE A 84 2.89 -4.45 -18.65
C PHE A 84 3.88 -4.40 -17.49
N THR A 85 4.86 -5.29 -17.52
CA THR A 85 5.93 -5.37 -16.50
C THR A 85 7.25 -4.78 -16.98
N ASP A 86 7.32 -4.39 -18.24
CA ASP A 86 8.54 -3.83 -18.81
C ASP A 86 8.90 -2.49 -18.17
N ASN A 87 10.20 -2.20 -18.18
CA ASN A 87 10.77 -0.91 -17.78
C ASN A 87 11.82 -0.49 -18.81
N GLN A 88 12.06 0.80 -18.92
CA GLN A 88 13.08 1.31 -19.84
C GLN A 88 14.44 0.59 -19.63
N PRO A 89 15.13 0.17 -20.72
CA PRO A 89 14.84 0.42 -22.14
C PRO A 89 13.90 -0.60 -22.79
N ASP A 90 13.40 -1.59 -22.06
CA ASP A 90 12.49 -2.60 -22.60
C ASP A 90 11.06 -2.04 -22.72
N PHE A 91 10.31 -2.60 -23.66
CA PHE A 91 8.91 -2.23 -23.91
C PHE A 91 8.14 -3.36 -24.58
N THR A 92 6.82 -3.31 -24.44
CA THR A 92 5.87 -4.25 -25.05
C THR A 92 5.07 -3.55 -26.17
N TRP A 93 4.77 -4.28 -27.23
CA TRP A 93 3.96 -3.80 -28.34
C TRP A 93 2.48 -4.09 -28.12
N LEU A 94 1.65 -3.11 -28.47
CA LEU A 94 0.22 -3.31 -28.72
C LEU A 94 0.04 -3.28 -30.25
N MET A 95 -0.29 -4.43 -30.84
CA MET A 95 -0.37 -4.56 -32.29
C MET A 95 -1.65 -3.89 -32.84
N PRO A 96 -1.68 -3.53 -34.15
CA PRO A 96 -2.90 -3.03 -34.75
C PRO A 96 -4.06 -4.02 -34.53
N HIS A 97 -5.23 -3.50 -34.16
CA HIS A 97 -6.44 -4.26 -33.79
C HIS A 97 -6.34 -5.11 -32.49
N GLU A 98 -5.24 -5.02 -31.75
CA GLU A 98 -5.14 -5.59 -30.43
C GLU A 98 -5.71 -4.60 -29.39
N GLU A 99 -6.48 -5.11 -28.44
CA GLU A 99 -7.06 -4.34 -27.33
C GLU A 99 -6.73 -5.01 -26.01
N LYS A 100 -6.42 -4.18 -24.99
CA LYS A 100 -6.30 -4.62 -23.58
C LYS A 100 -7.19 -3.75 -22.72
N SER A 101 -8.12 -4.40 -22.02
CA SER A 101 -9.02 -3.74 -21.06
C SER A 101 -8.72 -4.22 -19.65
N PHE A 102 -8.63 -3.29 -18.70
CA PHE A 102 -8.39 -3.59 -17.30
C PHE A 102 -8.99 -2.51 -16.42
N VAL A 103 -9.16 -2.83 -15.13
CA VAL A 103 -9.67 -1.92 -14.11
C VAL A 103 -8.66 -1.80 -13.00
N GLN A 104 -8.42 -0.57 -12.55
CA GLN A 104 -7.60 -0.28 -11.39
C GLN A 104 -8.22 0.85 -10.57
N TYR A 105 -7.96 0.85 -9.27
CA TYR A 105 -8.49 1.81 -8.32
C TYR A 105 -7.34 2.51 -7.61
N PHE A 106 -7.40 3.85 -7.52
CA PHE A 106 -6.52 4.64 -6.68
C PHE A 106 -7.35 5.23 -5.55
N MET A 107 -6.95 4.95 -4.32
CA MET A 107 -7.77 5.23 -3.14
C MET A 107 -6.93 5.95 -2.09
N PRO A 108 -7.18 7.23 -1.81
CA PRO A 108 -6.59 7.89 -0.66
C PRO A 108 -7.17 7.31 0.64
N TYR A 109 -6.34 7.23 1.67
CA TYR A 109 -6.75 6.77 2.99
C TYR A 109 -5.96 7.49 4.08
N ARG A 110 -6.44 7.44 5.33
CA ARG A 110 -5.77 8.07 6.47
C ARG A 110 -5.87 7.23 7.74
N GLU A 111 -4.97 7.51 8.69
CA GLU A 111 -4.97 6.97 10.07
C GLU A 111 -4.87 5.44 10.17
N LEU A 112 -4.77 4.75 9.04
CA LEU A 112 -4.70 3.29 8.98
C LEU A 112 -3.29 2.75 9.26
N GLY A 113 -2.25 3.51 8.89
CA GLY A 113 -0.87 3.03 8.84
C GLY A 113 -0.57 2.27 7.56
N VAL A 114 0.49 1.47 7.58
CA VAL A 114 0.92 0.69 6.41
C VAL A 114 -0.04 -0.47 6.17
N VAL A 115 -0.72 -0.46 5.03
CA VAL A 115 -1.71 -1.49 4.64
C VAL A 115 -1.06 -2.86 4.53
N LYS A 116 -1.69 -3.86 5.12
CA LYS A 116 -1.25 -5.27 5.06
C LYS A 116 -2.06 -6.11 4.08
N ASN A 117 -3.30 -5.72 3.83
CA ASN A 117 -4.15 -6.30 2.78
C ASN A 117 -5.25 -5.32 2.39
N ALA A 118 -5.72 -5.40 1.15
CA ALA A 118 -6.76 -4.51 0.65
C ALA A 118 -7.59 -5.12 -0.48
N SER A 119 -8.81 -4.64 -0.57
CA SER A 119 -9.66 -4.69 -1.75
C SER A 119 -10.04 -3.25 -2.15
N LYS A 120 -10.82 -3.08 -3.22
CA LYS A 120 -11.38 -1.76 -3.59
C LYS A 120 -12.31 -1.16 -2.52
N ASP A 121 -12.81 -1.96 -1.59
CA ASP A 121 -13.82 -1.56 -0.60
C ASP A 121 -13.25 -1.44 0.81
N ILE A 122 -12.26 -2.26 1.18
CA ILE A 122 -11.71 -2.37 2.53
C ILE A 122 -10.18 -2.43 2.50
N MET A 123 -9.55 -1.73 3.43
CA MET A 123 -8.11 -1.79 3.70
C MET A 123 -7.88 -2.21 5.15
N LEU A 124 -6.86 -3.04 5.36
CA LEU A 124 -6.52 -3.60 6.67
C LEU A 124 -5.09 -3.24 7.07
N ASN A 125 -4.92 -2.93 8.35
CA ASN A 125 -3.62 -2.96 9.01
C ASN A 125 -3.73 -3.76 10.31
N VAL A 126 -2.76 -4.63 10.55
CA VAL A 126 -2.59 -5.32 11.83
C VAL A 126 -1.10 -5.29 12.21
N GLU A 127 -0.83 -4.86 13.40
CA GLU A 127 0.52 -4.76 13.94
C GLU A 127 0.58 -5.34 15.35
N LEU A 128 1.72 -5.93 15.70
CA LEU A 128 2.00 -6.36 17.06
C LEU A 128 2.77 -5.23 17.78
N VAL A 129 2.12 -4.60 18.73
CA VAL A 129 2.68 -3.48 19.50
C VAL A 129 2.54 -3.79 20.98
N ASN A 130 3.64 -3.77 21.72
CA ASN A 130 3.65 -4.01 23.19
C ASN A 130 2.87 -5.28 23.60
N ASN A 131 3.14 -6.38 22.91
CA ASN A 131 2.48 -7.68 23.12
C ASN A 131 0.94 -7.65 22.95
N SER A 132 0.43 -6.75 22.11
CA SER A 132 -0.97 -6.67 21.73
C SER A 132 -1.10 -6.50 20.22
N PHE A 133 -2.05 -7.18 19.62
CA PHE A 133 -2.42 -6.90 18.24
C PHE A 133 -3.25 -5.62 18.17
N ALA A 134 -2.79 -4.67 17.36
CA ALA A 134 -3.54 -3.48 16.98
C ALA A 134 -4.11 -3.69 15.58
N LEU A 135 -5.43 -3.87 15.48
CA LEU A 135 -6.16 -4.02 14.23
C LEU A 135 -6.81 -2.69 13.86
N LYS A 136 -6.60 -2.26 12.62
CA LYS A 136 -7.28 -1.13 12.02
C LYS A 136 -7.95 -1.53 10.71
N VAL A 137 -9.14 -0.98 10.46
CA VAL A 137 -9.91 -1.20 9.23
C VAL A 137 -10.39 0.15 8.70
N PHE A 138 -10.16 0.39 7.42
CA PHE A 138 -10.66 1.53 6.68
C PHE A 138 -11.60 1.05 5.57
N ALA A 139 -12.72 1.74 5.35
CA ALA A 139 -13.66 1.45 4.28
C ALA A 139 -13.73 2.62 3.31
N THR A 140 -13.84 2.35 2.01
CA THR A 140 -13.96 3.37 0.96
C THR A 140 -15.38 3.90 0.80
N SER A 141 -16.36 3.25 1.42
CA SER A 141 -17.77 3.66 1.44
C SER A 141 -18.43 3.29 2.77
N ALA A 142 -19.61 3.86 3.03
CA ALA A 142 -20.40 3.49 4.22
C ALA A 142 -20.90 2.04 4.10
N MET A 143 -20.61 1.23 5.10
CA MET A 143 -21.04 -0.16 5.18
C MET A 143 -21.63 -0.46 6.55
N ARG A 144 -22.64 -1.33 6.60
CA ARG A 144 -23.34 -1.67 7.83
C ARG A 144 -23.22 -3.14 8.15
N ASN A 145 -23.22 -3.45 9.45
CA ASN A 145 -23.25 -4.81 10.00
C ASN A 145 -22.09 -5.68 9.50
N ILE A 146 -20.87 -5.08 9.33
CA ILE A 146 -19.67 -5.80 8.92
C ILE A 146 -19.13 -6.62 10.08
N SER A 147 -18.79 -7.87 9.83
CA SER A 147 -18.11 -8.72 10.79
C SER A 147 -16.61 -8.56 10.71
N VAL A 148 -15.99 -8.09 11.78
CA VAL A 148 -14.54 -7.98 11.93
C VAL A 148 -14.04 -9.03 12.89
N ARG A 149 -13.16 -9.92 12.43
CA ARG A 149 -12.61 -11.01 13.23
C ARG A 149 -11.10 -11.08 13.14
N LEU A 150 -10.45 -11.28 14.27
CA LEU A 150 -9.02 -11.60 14.35
C LEU A 150 -8.88 -12.98 15.02
N HIS A 151 -8.34 -13.92 14.27
CA HIS A 151 -8.07 -15.26 14.75
C HIS A 151 -6.58 -15.52 14.85
N THR A 152 -6.19 -16.26 15.86
CA THR A 152 -4.86 -16.84 16.02
C THR A 152 -5.02 -18.37 16.15
N PRO A 153 -3.94 -19.14 16.09
CA PRO A 153 -4.02 -20.59 16.41
C PRO A 153 -4.62 -20.87 17.77
N SER A 154 -4.50 -19.95 18.74
CA SER A 154 -5.04 -20.07 20.10
C SER A 154 -6.53 -19.69 20.21
N GLY A 155 -7.15 -19.17 19.16
CA GLY A 155 -8.57 -18.81 19.16
C GLY A 155 -8.90 -17.44 18.57
N CYS A 156 -10.15 -17.02 18.76
CA CYS A 156 -10.66 -15.74 18.30
C CYS A 156 -10.36 -14.65 19.33
N LEU A 157 -9.59 -13.63 18.93
CA LEU A 157 -9.22 -12.49 19.78
C LEU A 157 -10.16 -11.30 19.60
N ILE A 158 -10.69 -11.10 18.41
CA ILE A 158 -11.66 -10.04 18.09
C ILE A 158 -12.80 -10.64 17.31
N ASN A 159 -14.04 -10.31 17.69
CA ASN A 159 -15.25 -10.74 16.99
C ASN A 159 -16.32 -9.65 17.17
N ASP A 160 -16.20 -8.60 16.36
CA ASP A 160 -17.08 -7.45 16.43
C ASP A 160 -17.99 -7.38 15.20
N LYS A 161 -19.19 -6.81 15.37
CA LYS A 161 -20.04 -6.32 14.29
C LYS A 161 -20.09 -4.81 14.34
N ILE A 162 -19.77 -4.16 13.23
CA ILE A 162 -19.60 -2.71 13.16
C ILE A 162 -20.34 -2.11 11.96
N ASP A 163 -20.71 -0.85 12.10
CA ASP A 163 -20.95 0.05 10.97
C ASP A 163 -19.68 0.88 10.79
N ILE A 164 -19.25 1.07 9.55
CA ILE A 164 -18.02 1.79 9.20
C ILE A 164 -18.29 2.76 8.05
N THR A 165 -17.60 3.89 8.08
CA THR A 165 -17.64 4.92 7.03
C THR A 165 -16.23 5.40 6.72
N PRO A 166 -15.99 6.05 5.56
CA PRO A 166 -14.67 6.57 5.20
C PRO A 166 -14.11 7.63 6.17
N GLU A 167 -14.99 8.28 6.94
CA GLU A 167 -14.60 9.35 7.87
C GLU A 167 -13.93 8.82 9.14
N LYS A 168 -14.13 7.53 9.46
CA LYS A 168 -13.67 6.97 10.73
C LYS A 168 -13.07 5.59 10.58
N VAL A 169 -11.78 5.48 10.86
CA VAL A 169 -11.08 4.19 10.95
C VAL A 169 -11.56 3.39 12.15
N TYR A 170 -11.98 2.15 11.94
CA TYR A 170 -12.21 1.22 13.04
C TYR A 170 -10.87 0.80 13.62
N THR A 171 -10.75 0.88 14.95
CA THR A 171 -9.54 0.48 15.67
C THR A 171 -9.91 -0.40 16.85
N LYS A 172 -9.23 -1.54 16.98
CA LYS A 172 -9.37 -2.48 18.09
C LYS A 172 -8.04 -3.09 18.46
N SER A 173 -7.79 -3.27 19.75
CA SER A 173 -6.62 -4.00 20.24
C SER A 173 -7.02 -5.23 21.03
N ALA A 174 -6.20 -6.28 20.96
CA ALA A 174 -6.36 -7.49 21.73
C ALA A 174 -4.97 -8.01 22.19
N PRO A 175 -4.83 -8.51 23.43
CA PRO A 175 -3.56 -9.09 23.88
C PRO A 175 -3.13 -10.25 22.98
N ALA A 176 -1.83 -10.32 22.67
CA ALA A 176 -1.28 -11.49 21.99
C ALA A 176 -1.31 -12.70 22.95
N PRO A 177 -1.65 -13.91 22.47
CA PRO A 177 -1.57 -15.11 23.28
C PRO A 177 -0.14 -15.28 23.82
N GLN A 178 -0.03 -15.67 25.08
CA GLN A 178 1.26 -16.11 25.62
C GLN A 178 1.57 -17.48 24.99
N GLY A 179 2.72 -17.59 24.33
CA GLY A 179 3.21 -18.84 23.73
C GLY A 179 3.63 -19.86 24.77
#